data_c3223d9671da8dee0515d3d7bf2ca988
#
_entry.id   c3223d9671da8dee0515d3d7bf2ca988
#
_cell.length_a   1.000
_cell.length_b   1.000
_cell.length_c   1.000
_cell.angle_alpha   90.00
_cell.angle_beta   90.00
_cell.angle_gamma   90.00
#
_symmetry.space_group_name_H-M   'P 1'
#
loop_
_entity.id
_entity.type
_entity.pdbx_description
1 polymer ?
#
loop_
_entity_poly.entity_id
_entity_poly.type
_entity_poly.pdbx_seq_one_letter_code
_entity_poly.pdbx_strand_id
1 'polypeptide(L)'
;MVKTGIHDWFGYRIDNEERFKLIREAGFNSVLFWWGDEYADYVGDKNFLPGLARNAGLEIENVHAPFYKTNLIWTESVDAEDIVKRYAQCIIDCSNHNIPTVVIHLTNGDTPPPLSLLGLDRIKYLVDLAEKKNVNIALENLKRPEYLQFVFQNIQSGRLGFCYDSGHENCYSKGTDLLSMYGNKLMALHLHDNDGTGDQHRIPGEGTINWDIVVRKIKKTTYRGAVTLEVTNEFSEMYSDISAQEFLKAANEKIKMLFI
;
A
#
# COMPACT_ATOMS: atom_id res chain seq x y z
N MET A 1 -20.58 8.93 -5.08
CA MET A 1 -19.31 9.61 -4.78
C MET A 1 -18.22 8.56 -4.65
N VAL A 2 -17.02 8.86 -5.15
CA VAL A 2 -15.86 7.98 -5.02
C VAL A 2 -15.43 7.93 -3.55
N LYS A 3 -15.20 6.72 -3.00
CA LYS A 3 -14.57 6.58 -1.69
C LYS A 3 -13.09 6.93 -1.81
N THR A 4 -12.57 7.75 -0.91
CA THR A 4 -11.16 8.13 -0.85
C THR A 4 -10.53 7.65 0.44
N GLY A 5 -9.28 7.20 0.35
CA GLY A 5 -8.47 6.77 1.49
C GLY A 5 -7.11 7.48 1.50
N ILE A 6 -6.42 7.39 2.62
CA ILE A 6 -5.06 7.90 2.78
C ILE A 6 -4.26 7.02 3.73
N HIS A 7 -2.94 6.98 3.54
CA HIS A 7 -2.01 6.41 4.50
C HIS A 7 -2.13 7.17 5.84
N ASP A 8 -2.22 6.46 6.94
CA ASP A 8 -2.38 7.08 8.27
C ASP A 8 -1.13 7.87 8.69
N TRP A 9 0.05 7.52 8.14
CA TRP A 9 1.25 8.33 8.23
C TRP A 9 1.40 9.21 6.99
N PHE A 10 1.22 10.50 7.16
CA PHE A 10 1.37 11.51 6.10
C PHE A 10 2.39 12.59 6.47
N GLY A 11 3.34 12.26 7.39
CA GLY A 11 4.51 13.06 7.73
C GLY A 11 4.35 14.03 8.90
N TYR A 12 3.15 14.17 9.47
CA TYR A 12 2.89 15.05 10.62
C TYR A 12 2.81 14.24 11.92
N ARG A 13 3.57 14.63 12.92
CA ARG A 13 3.54 14.01 14.25
C ARG A 13 2.34 14.53 15.04
N ILE A 14 1.28 13.76 15.05
CA ILE A 14 -0.02 14.08 15.67
C ILE A 14 -0.49 12.83 16.41
N ASP A 15 -1.08 13.00 17.60
CA ASP A 15 -1.69 11.89 18.33
C ASP A 15 -2.73 11.16 17.47
N ASN A 16 -2.84 9.84 17.63
CA ASN A 16 -3.65 9.01 16.77
C ASN A 16 -5.12 9.45 16.71
N GLU A 17 -5.73 9.80 17.84
CA GLU A 17 -7.14 10.24 17.87
C GLU A 17 -7.34 11.52 17.07
N GLU A 18 -6.47 12.51 17.25
CA GLU A 18 -6.53 13.76 16.50
C GLU A 18 -6.19 13.52 15.01
N ARG A 19 -5.23 12.66 14.70
CA ARG A 19 -4.86 12.27 13.34
C ARG A 19 -6.07 11.70 12.58
N PHE A 20 -6.76 10.71 13.14
CA PHE A 20 -7.92 10.11 12.47
C PHE A 20 -9.09 11.07 12.36
N LYS A 21 -9.28 11.94 13.36
CA LYS A 21 -10.27 13.03 13.30
C LYS A 21 -9.95 13.99 12.14
N LEU A 22 -8.72 14.46 12.01
CA LEU A 22 -8.31 15.35 10.91
C LEU A 22 -8.47 14.68 9.53
N ILE A 23 -8.09 13.40 9.40
CA ILE A 23 -8.30 12.62 8.18
C ILE A 23 -9.80 12.59 7.84
N ARG A 24 -10.65 12.33 8.82
CA ARG A 24 -12.10 12.29 8.61
C ARG A 24 -12.69 13.65 8.27
N GLU A 25 -12.28 14.71 8.96
CA GLU A 25 -12.72 16.10 8.72
C GLU A 25 -12.26 16.62 7.34
N ALA A 26 -11.10 16.21 6.85
CA ALA A 26 -10.65 16.47 5.49
C ALA A 26 -11.52 15.75 4.43
N GLY A 27 -12.39 14.83 4.86
CA GLY A 27 -13.39 14.17 4.01
C GLY A 27 -12.95 12.85 3.40
N PHE A 28 -11.89 12.23 3.92
CA PHE A 28 -11.54 10.84 3.60
C PHE A 28 -12.54 9.87 4.23
N ASN A 29 -12.68 8.70 3.60
CA ASN A 29 -13.59 7.63 4.03
C ASN A 29 -12.84 6.49 4.72
N SER A 30 -11.55 6.32 4.40
CA SER A 30 -10.76 5.18 4.85
C SER A 30 -9.28 5.53 5.05
N VAL A 31 -8.59 4.59 5.71
CA VAL A 31 -7.14 4.64 5.91
C VAL A 31 -6.50 3.32 5.48
N LEU A 32 -5.23 3.38 5.11
CA LEU A 32 -4.30 2.26 5.13
C LEU A 32 -3.31 2.48 6.27
N PHE A 33 -2.83 1.40 6.87
CA PHE A 33 -1.86 1.45 7.98
C PHE A 33 -0.50 0.88 7.60
N TRP A 34 0.56 1.51 8.08
CA TRP A 34 1.81 0.80 8.27
C TRP A 34 1.70 -0.17 9.45
N TRP A 35 1.98 -1.47 9.23
CA TRP A 35 1.76 -2.50 10.26
C TRP A 35 3.05 -2.96 10.94
N GLY A 36 4.00 -2.03 11.13
CA GLY A 36 5.25 -2.26 11.85
C GLY A 36 5.20 -1.74 13.28
N ASP A 37 6.15 -2.20 14.09
CA ASP A 37 6.29 -1.76 15.49
C ASP A 37 7.40 -0.71 15.66
N GLU A 38 8.10 -0.35 14.56
CA GLU A 38 9.22 0.59 14.60
C GLU A 38 8.83 2.03 14.97
N TYR A 39 7.55 2.34 14.86
CA TYR A 39 7.00 3.65 15.25
C TYR A 39 6.21 3.59 16.57
N ALA A 40 6.28 2.45 17.30
CA ALA A 40 5.50 2.26 18.53
C ALA A 40 5.77 3.32 19.61
N ASP A 41 6.98 3.89 19.66
CA ASP A 41 7.36 4.92 20.64
C ASP A 41 6.48 6.18 20.55
N TYR A 42 5.84 6.44 19.40
CA TYR A 42 4.97 7.59 19.25
C TYR A 42 3.60 7.31 18.60
N VAL A 43 3.39 6.16 18.01
CA VAL A 43 2.05 5.72 17.55
C VAL A 43 1.41 4.73 18.53
N GLY A 44 2.17 4.25 19.53
CA GLY A 44 1.70 3.26 20.49
C GLY A 44 1.54 1.86 19.88
N ASP A 45 0.80 1.00 20.57
CA ASP A 45 0.52 -0.35 20.06
C ASP A 45 -0.42 -0.29 18.85
N LYS A 46 0.07 -0.74 17.69
CA LYS A 46 -0.68 -0.79 16.43
C LYS A 46 -2.03 -1.50 16.54
N ASN A 47 -2.18 -2.42 17.49
CA ASN A 47 -3.44 -3.15 17.69
C ASN A 47 -4.60 -2.26 18.15
N PHE A 48 -4.34 -1.06 18.66
CA PHE A 48 -5.38 -0.07 18.99
C PHE A 48 -5.80 0.79 17.80
N LEU A 49 -4.94 0.94 16.77
CA LEU A 49 -5.20 1.81 15.60
C LEU A 49 -6.52 1.49 14.88
N PRO A 50 -6.87 0.21 14.62
CA PRO A 50 -8.14 -0.10 13.95
C PRO A 50 -9.38 0.36 14.73
N GLY A 51 -9.35 0.27 16.06
CA GLY A 51 -10.42 0.76 16.92
C GLY A 51 -10.55 2.29 16.86
N LEU A 52 -9.44 3.00 16.97
CA LEU A 52 -9.40 4.47 16.93
C LEU A 52 -9.87 5.01 15.57
N ALA A 53 -9.43 4.44 14.47
CA ALA A 53 -9.86 4.85 13.14
C ALA A 53 -11.37 4.64 12.94
N ARG A 54 -11.90 3.48 13.35
CA ARG A 54 -13.35 3.21 13.28
C ARG A 54 -14.17 4.14 14.17
N ASN A 55 -13.68 4.48 15.37
CA ASN A 55 -14.32 5.45 16.24
C ASN A 55 -14.40 6.85 15.60
N ALA A 56 -13.41 7.22 14.79
CA ALA A 56 -13.43 8.44 13.98
C ALA A 56 -14.34 8.33 12.73
N GLY A 57 -14.93 7.17 12.47
CA GLY A 57 -15.81 6.93 11.31
C GLY A 57 -15.05 6.63 10.02
N LEU A 58 -13.81 6.11 10.12
CA LEU A 58 -13.00 5.66 8.99
C LEU A 58 -13.09 4.15 8.79
N GLU A 59 -13.20 3.72 7.55
CA GLU A 59 -13.00 2.32 7.14
C GLU A 59 -11.48 2.04 7.04
N ILE A 60 -11.09 0.76 7.06
CA ILE A 60 -9.70 0.36 6.89
C ILE A 60 -9.61 -0.46 5.60
N GLU A 61 -8.88 0.06 4.62
CA GLU A 61 -8.76 -0.59 3.32
C GLU A 61 -7.73 -1.73 3.32
N ASN A 62 -6.58 -1.45 3.89
CA ASN A 62 -5.50 -2.43 3.96
C ASN A 62 -4.48 -2.05 5.03
N VAL A 63 -3.55 -2.97 5.29
CA VAL A 63 -2.32 -2.70 6.00
C VAL A 63 -1.13 -2.94 5.09
N HIS A 64 -0.10 -2.13 5.19
CA HIS A 64 1.20 -2.35 4.56
C HIS A 64 2.10 -3.12 5.53
N ALA A 65 2.51 -4.33 5.15
CA ALA A 65 3.41 -5.13 5.97
C ALA A 65 4.85 -4.60 5.93
N PRO A 66 5.59 -4.62 7.06
CA PRO A 66 6.99 -4.22 7.08
C PRO A 66 7.84 -5.04 6.13
N PHE A 67 8.65 -4.37 5.29
CA PHE A 67 9.38 -5.00 4.19
C PHE A 67 10.91 -5.06 4.37
N TYR A 68 11.43 -4.76 5.56
CA TYR A 68 12.87 -4.91 5.80
C TYR A 68 13.32 -6.37 5.66
N LYS A 69 14.48 -6.59 5.04
CA LYS A 69 15.06 -7.90 4.70
C LYS A 69 14.18 -8.79 3.81
N THR A 70 13.15 -8.26 3.15
CA THR A 70 12.21 -9.04 2.32
C THR A 70 12.90 -9.90 1.26
N ASN A 71 14.01 -9.42 0.70
CA ASN A 71 14.81 -10.17 -0.28
C ASN A 71 15.20 -11.60 0.17
N LEU A 72 15.34 -11.81 1.48
CA LEU A 72 15.73 -13.12 2.01
C LEU A 72 14.64 -14.19 1.78
N ILE A 73 13.40 -13.82 1.50
CA ILE A 73 12.33 -14.78 1.18
C ILE A 73 12.70 -15.69 -0.01
N TRP A 74 13.57 -15.19 -0.91
CA TRP A 74 14.04 -15.90 -2.10
C TRP A 74 15.28 -16.76 -1.88
N THR A 75 15.88 -16.74 -0.69
CA THR A 75 17.19 -17.35 -0.37
C THR A 75 17.07 -18.49 0.60
N GLU A 76 18.13 -19.28 0.73
CA GLU A 76 18.25 -20.36 1.75
C GLU A 76 18.63 -19.84 3.14
N SER A 77 18.65 -18.50 3.35
CA SER A 77 18.96 -17.91 4.66
C SER A 77 17.98 -18.37 5.74
N VAL A 78 18.49 -18.68 6.91
CA VAL A 78 17.68 -18.98 8.10
C VAL A 78 16.80 -17.79 8.52
N ASP A 79 17.27 -16.56 8.30
CA ASP A 79 16.52 -15.32 8.59
C ASP A 79 15.29 -15.16 7.67
N ALA A 80 15.19 -15.94 6.60
CA ALA A 80 14.02 -15.91 5.73
C ALA A 80 12.73 -16.35 6.44
N GLU A 81 12.86 -17.22 7.44
CA GLU A 81 11.72 -17.65 8.26
C GLU A 81 11.09 -16.48 9.03
N ASP A 82 11.91 -15.50 9.46
CA ASP A 82 11.40 -14.34 10.20
C ASP A 82 10.54 -13.43 9.34
N ILE A 83 10.84 -13.35 8.04
CA ILE A 83 10.02 -12.60 7.07
C ILE A 83 8.70 -13.32 6.85
N VAL A 84 8.74 -14.64 6.65
CA VAL A 84 7.53 -15.45 6.49
C VAL A 84 6.65 -15.35 7.73
N LYS A 85 7.23 -15.45 8.94
CA LYS A 85 6.49 -15.27 10.21
C LYS A 85 5.87 -13.87 10.32
N ARG A 86 6.61 -12.83 9.94
CA ARG A 86 6.12 -11.44 9.96
C ARG A 86 4.92 -11.26 9.04
N TYR A 87 5.02 -11.72 7.79
CA TYR A 87 3.90 -11.63 6.86
C TYR A 87 2.72 -12.50 7.30
N ALA A 88 2.98 -13.69 7.83
CA ALA A 88 1.94 -14.54 8.42
C ALA A 88 1.25 -13.85 9.60
N GLN A 89 2.00 -13.16 10.47
CA GLN A 89 1.41 -12.41 11.57
C GLN A 89 0.54 -11.24 11.06
N CYS A 90 0.99 -10.49 10.04
CA CYS A 90 0.16 -9.46 9.43
C CYS A 90 -1.16 -10.01 8.88
N ILE A 91 -1.15 -11.19 8.27
CA ILE A 91 -2.38 -11.87 7.79
C ILE A 91 -3.30 -12.24 8.97
N ILE A 92 -2.73 -12.76 10.05
CA ILE A 92 -3.48 -13.11 11.26
C ILE A 92 -4.10 -11.86 11.89
N ASP A 93 -3.32 -10.79 12.02
CA ASP A 93 -3.77 -9.52 12.58
C ASP A 93 -4.88 -8.90 11.73
N CYS A 94 -4.74 -8.91 10.40
CA CYS A 94 -5.79 -8.47 9.49
C CYS A 94 -7.11 -9.22 9.75
N SER A 95 -7.04 -10.55 9.90
CA SER A 95 -8.21 -11.38 10.22
C SER A 95 -8.82 -11.00 11.58
N ASN A 96 -7.98 -10.83 12.61
CA ASN A 96 -8.42 -10.50 13.97
C ASN A 96 -9.09 -9.13 14.05
N HIS A 97 -8.60 -8.18 13.26
CA HIS A 97 -9.13 -6.80 13.22
C HIS A 97 -10.16 -6.56 12.12
N ASN A 98 -10.60 -7.59 11.38
CA ASN A 98 -11.52 -7.47 10.24
C ASN A 98 -10.98 -6.45 9.20
N ILE A 99 -9.71 -6.53 8.86
CA ILE A 99 -9.06 -5.76 7.80
C ILE A 99 -9.00 -6.66 6.57
N PRO A 100 -9.49 -6.20 5.40
CA PRO A 100 -9.70 -7.10 4.26
C PRO A 100 -8.41 -7.50 3.54
N THR A 101 -7.35 -6.68 3.60
CA THR A 101 -6.20 -6.84 2.72
C THR A 101 -4.89 -6.50 3.44
N VAL A 102 -3.86 -7.31 3.22
CA VAL A 102 -2.48 -6.98 3.54
C VAL A 102 -1.70 -6.74 2.24
N VAL A 103 -0.96 -5.63 2.17
CA VAL A 103 -0.02 -5.33 1.09
C VAL A 103 1.35 -5.82 1.50
N ILE A 104 2.03 -6.55 0.61
CA ILE A 104 3.38 -7.05 0.84
C ILE A 104 4.31 -6.75 -0.33
N HIS A 105 5.57 -6.50 -0.02
CA HIS A 105 6.66 -6.43 -0.99
C HIS A 105 7.23 -7.82 -1.27
N LEU A 106 7.50 -8.13 -2.54
CA LEU A 106 8.23 -9.34 -2.93
C LEU A 106 9.75 -9.16 -2.89
N THR A 107 10.20 -7.90 -3.03
CA THR A 107 11.62 -7.53 -3.06
C THR A 107 11.83 -6.17 -2.40
N ASN A 108 13.08 -5.79 -2.19
CA ASN A 108 13.48 -4.45 -1.79
C ASN A 108 14.84 -4.10 -2.43
N GLY A 109 15.00 -2.81 -2.81
CA GLY A 109 16.24 -2.29 -3.41
C GLY A 109 16.44 -2.69 -4.88
N ASP A 110 17.65 -2.40 -5.39
CA ASP A 110 17.94 -2.49 -6.83
C ASP A 110 18.40 -3.88 -7.29
N THR A 111 18.95 -4.66 -6.37
CA THR A 111 19.59 -5.96 -6.67
C THR A 111 19.02 -7.08 -5.80
N PRO A 112 17.72 -7.41 -5.92
CA PRO A 112 17.17 -8.54 -5.19
C PRO A 112 17.79 -9.86 -5.68
N PRO A 113 17.80 -10.92 -4.84
CA PRO A 113 18.27 -12.24 -5.21
C PRO A 113 17.50 -12.80 -6.41
N PRO A 114 18.06 -13.76 -7.14
CA PRO A 114 17.32 -14.45 -8.22
C PRO A 114 16.02 -15.08 -7.72
N LEU A 115 15.03 -15.14 -8.62
CA LEU A 115 13.80 -15.91 -8.39
C LEU A 115 14.13 -17.36 -8.03
N SER A 116 13.44 -17.93 -7.05
CA SER A 116 13.65 -19.29 -6.60
C SER A 116 12.32 -20.01 -6.32
N LEU A 117 12.30 -21.32 -6.49
CA LEU A 117 11.14 -22.15 -6.10
C LEU A 117 10.92 -22.10 -4.60
N LEU A 118 11.99 -22.01 -3.80
CA LEU A 118 11.90 -21.87 -2.34
C LEU A 118 11.13 -20.60 -1.94
N GLY A 119 11.42 -19.47 -2.60
CA GLY A 119 10.67 -18.23 -2.38
C GLY A 119 9.21 -18.36 -2.80
N LEU A 120 8.96 -19.01 -3.93
CA LEU A 120 7.61 -19.29 -4.41
C LEU A 120 6.81 -20.14 -3.41
N ASP A 121 7.41 -21.20 -2.86
CA ASP A 121 6.76 -22.07 -1.86
C ASP A 121 6.42 -21.32 -0.57
N ARG A 122 7.28 -20.41 -0.14
CA ARG A 122 7.01 -19.51 1.00
C ARG A 122 5.83 -18.57 0.74
N ILE A 123 5.77 -17.99 -0.45
CA ILE A 123 4.64 -17.12 -0.84
C ILE A 123 3.36 -17.95 -0.94
N LYS A 124 3.43 -19.15 -1.49
CA LYS A 124 2.28 -20.08 -1.53
C LYS A 124 1.77 -20.40 -0.13
N TYR A 125 2.66 -20.70 0.82
CA TYR A 125 2.27 -20.90 2.22
C TYR A 125 1.51 -19.68 2.80
N LEU A 126 1.96 -18.44 2.51
CA LEU A 126 1.27 -17.23 2.94
C LEU A 126 -0.11 -17.08 2.29
N VAL A 127 -0.22 -17.42 1.00
CA VAL A 127 -1.52 -17.40 0.28
C VAL A 127 -2.48 -18.44 0.86
N ASP A 128 -2.02 -19.67 1.13
CA ASP A 128 -2.84 -20.70 1.77
C ASP A 128 -3.31 -20.27 3.18
N LEU A 129 -2.49 -19.53 3.91
CA LEU A 129 -2.87 -18.95 5.21
C LEU A 129 -3.92 -17.84 5.01
N ALA A 130 -3.73 -16.97 4.04
CA ALA A 130 -4.66 -15.87 3.73
C ALA A 130 -6.05 -16.40 3.33
N GLU A 131 -6.10 -17.49 2.55
CA GLU A 131 -7.36 -18.17 2.23
C GLU A 131 -8.07 -18.66 3.49
N LYS A 132 -7.35 -19.35 4.39
CA LYS A 132 -7.91 -19.84 5.67
C LYS A 132 -8.38 -18.73 6.59
N LYS A 133 -7.72 -17.56 6.53
CA LYS A 133 -8.04 -16.39 7.36
C LYS A 133 -9.02 -15.42 6.71
N ASN A 134 -9.44 -15.68 5.47
CA ASN A 134 -10.32 -14.81 4.68
C ASN A 134 -9.76 -13.38 4.48
N VAL A 135 -8.44 -13.28 4.31
CA VAL A 135 -7.70 -12.03 4.06
C VAL A 135 -7.13 -12.06 2.65
N ASN A 136 -7.06 -10.92 1.97
CA ASN A 136 -6.39 -10.80 0.69
C ASN A 136 -4.91 -10.47 0.90
N ILE A 137 -4.06 -11.00 0.02
CA ILE A 137 -2.67 -10.53 -0.16
C ILE A 137 -2.62 -9.72 -1.45
N ALA A 138 -2.23 -8.46 -1.37
CA ALA A 138 -1.98 -7.62 -2.53
C ALA A 138 -0.46 -7.44 -2.68
N LEU A 139 0.07 -7.88 -3.83
CA LEU A 139 1.48 -7.72 -4.16
C LEU A 139 1.70 -6.36 -4.80
N GLU A 140 2.59 -5.57 -4.22
CA GLU A 140 2.88 -4.24 -4.72
C GLU A 140 3.91 -4.23 -5.85
N ASN A 141 3.72 -3.36 -6.85
CA ASN A 141 4.70 -3.17 -7.90
C ASN A 141 5.91 -2.36 -7.40
N LEU A 142 7.07 -2.93 -7.60
CA LEU A 142 8.37 -2.40 -7.21
C LEU A 142 9.29 -2.30 -8.43
N LYS A 143 10.59 -2.10 -8.20
CA LYS A 143 11.62 -1.97 -9.24
C LYS A 143 11.74 -3.17 -10.20
N ARG A 144 11.31 -4.33 -9.78
CA ARG A 144 11.51 -5.61 -10.49
C ARG A 144 10.17 -6.32 -10.74
N PRO A 145 9.42 -5.90 -11.79
CA PRO A 145 8.09 -6.42 -12.08
C PRO A 145 8.06 -7.92 -12.46
N GLU A 146 9.19 -8.51 -12.82
CA GLU A 146 9.29 -9.95 -13.08
C GLU A 146 8.96 -10.81 -11.88
N TYR A 147 9.07 -10.31 -10.65
CA TYR A 147 8.66 -11.05 -9.45
C TYR A 147 7.14 -11.16 -9.35
N LEU A 148 6.41 -10.10 -9.68
CA LEU A 148 4.94 -10.15 -9.79
C LEU A 148 4.52 -11.17 -10.85
N GLN A 149 5.13 -11.11 -12.03
CA GLN A 149 4.85 -12.03 -13.12
C GLN A 149 5.07 -13.48 -12.69
N PHE A 150 6.21 -13.76 -12.06
CA PHE A 150 6.55 -15.11 -11.62
C PHE A 150 5.55 -15.65 -10.61
N VAL A 151 5.18 -14.85 -9.60
CA VAL A 151 4.22 -15.28 -8.58
C VAL A 151 2.83 -15.49 -9.20
N PHE A 152 2.32 -14.54 -10.00
CA PHE A 152 0.98 -14.65 -10.60
C PHE A 152 0.84 -15.76 -11.63
N GLN A 153 1.94 -16.17 -12.29
CA GLN A 153 1.94 -17.32 -13.21
C GLN A 153 1.90 -18.66 -12.48
N ASN A 154 2.45 -18.74 -11.27
CA ASN A 154 2.62 -19.99 -10.54
C ASN A 154 1.64 -20.21 -9.39
N ILE A 155 0.99 -19.14 -8.87
CA ILE A 155 0.00 -19.24 -7.79
C ILE A 155 -1.34 -18.69 -8.27
N GLN A 156 -2.37 -19.56 -8.25
CA GLN A 156 -3.74 -19.18 -8.58
C GLN A 156 -4.58 -19.18 -7.30
N SER A 157 -5.04 -18.01 -6.89
CA SER A 157 -5.90 -17.83 -5.72
C SER A 157 -6.78 -16.60 -5.90
N GLY A 158 -8.02 -16.67 -5.42
CA GLY A 158 -8.90 -15.50 -5.33
C GLY A 158 -8.49 -14.52 -4.22
N ARG A 159 -7.56 -14.93 -3.35
CA ARG A 159 -7.01 -14.09 -2.27
C ARG A 159 -5.66 -13.48 -2.61
N LEU A 160 -5.11 -13.76 -3.79
CA LEU A 160 -3.86 -13.20 -4.26
C LEU A 160 -4.13 -12.19 -5.37
N GLY A 161 -3.79 -10.93 -5.14
CA GLY A 161 -4.01 -9.85 -6.08
C GLY A 161 -2.88 -8.83 -6.11
N PHE A 162 -3.18 -7.71 -6.72
CA PHE A 162 -2.26 -6.66 -7.08
C PHE A 162 -2.54 -5.39 -6.26
N CYS A 163 -1.51 -4.80 -5.69
CA CYS A 163 -1.51 -3.42 -5.22
C CYS A 163 -0.83 -2.56 -6.29
N TYR A 164 -1.55 -1.60 -6.84
CA TYR A 164 -0.99 -0.67 -7.79
C TYR A 164 -0.46 0.56 -7.07
N ASP A 165 0.86 0.73 -7.12
CA ASP A 165 1.54 1.96 -6.73
C ASP A 165 1.90 2.76 -7.98
N SER A 166 1.35 3.98 -8.06
CA SER A 166 1.51 4.86 -9.22
C SER A 166 2.87 5.51 -9.30
N GLY A 167 3.46 5.85 -8.16
CA GLY A 167 4.78 6.45 -8.09
C GLY A 167 5.89 5.46 -8.40
N HIS A 168 5.78 4.23 -7.88
CA HIS A 168 6.69 3.15 -8.23
C HIS A 168 6.68 2.84 -9.74
N GLU A 169 5.51 2.82 -10.38
CA GLU A 169 5.47 2.65 -11.84
C GLU A 169 6.18 3.78 -12.55
N ASN A 170 5.98 5.03 -12.12
CA ASN A 170 6.57 6.21 -12.77
C ASN A 170 8.09 6.29 -12.61
N CYS A 171 8.63 5.97 -11.43
CA CYS A 171 10.09 6.10 -11.18
C CYS A 171 10.87 4.81 -11.41
N TYR A 172 10.26 3.62 -11.29
CA TYR A 172 11.00 2.35 -11.35
C TYR A 172 10.73 1.51 -12.60
N SER A 173 9.52 1.57 -13.14
CA SER A 173 9.11 0.73 -14.27
C SER A 173 8.43 1.53 -15.39
N LYS A 174 8.93 2.73 -15.63
CA LYS A 174 8.40 3.67 -16.63
C LYS A 174 8.26 3.01 -18.00
N GLY A 175 7.05 3.08 -18.54
CA GLY A 175 6.72 2.47 -19.83
C GLY A 175 6.17 1.04 -19.71
N THR A 176 6.14 0.44 -18.52
CA THR A 176 5.43 -0.81 -18.25
C THR A 176 3.98 -0.46 -17.90
N ASP A 177 3.03 -1.12 -18.54
CA ASP A 177 1.60 -0.90 -18.29
C ASP A 177 1.06 -1.93 -17.30
N LEU A 178 1.39 -1.75 -16.02
CA LEU A 178 1.06 -2.71 -14.96
C LEU A 178 -0.45 -2.81 -14.70
N LEU A 179 -1.19 -1.71 -14.83
CA LEU A 179 -2.65 -1.74 -14.72
C LEU A 179 -3.32 -2.52 -15.86
N SER A 180 -2.79 -2.46 -17.09
CA SER A 180 -3.30 -3.30 -18.19
C SER A 180 -2.92 -4.76 -18.00
N MET A 181 -1.77 -5.06 -17.38
CA MET A 181 -1.33 -6.43 -17.13
C MET A 181 -2.09 -7.09 -15.97
N TYR A 182 -2.28 -6.36 -14.86
CA TYR A 182 -2.75 -6.93 -13.60
C TYR A 182 -4.01 -6.27 -13.02
N GLY A 183 -4.63 -5.33 -13.74
CA GLY A 183 -5.83 -4.62 -13.25
C GLY A 183 -7.02 -5.51 -12.93
N ASN A 184 -7.10 -6.71 -13.54
CA ASN A 184 -8.10 -7.73 -13.20
C ASN A 184 -7.85 -8.40 -11.83
N LYS A 185 -6.68 -8.22 -11.25
CA LYS A 185 -6.27 -8.70 -9.92
C LYS A 185 -6.16 -7.55 -8.90
N LEU A 186 -6.57 -6.33 -9.26
CA LEU A 186 -6.40 -5.15 -8.40
C LEU A 186 -7.19 -5.29 -7.09
N MET A 187 -6.51 -5.19 -5.96
CA MET A 187 -7.05 -5.31 -4.60
C MET A 187 -6.71 -4.11 -3.71
N ALA A 188 -5.69 -3.34 -4.03
CA ALA A 188 -5.30 -2.14 -3.31
C ALA A 188 -4.72 -1.08 -4.26
N LEU A 189 -4.78 0.18 -3.83
CA LEU A 189 -4.20 1.33 -4.51
C LEU A 189 -3.33 2.10 -3.52
N HIS A 190 -2.09 2.37 -3.90
CA HIS A 190 -1.16 3.30 -3.26
C HIS A 190 -0.84 4.41 -4.26
N LEU A 191 -1.61 5.50 -4.21
CA LEU A 191 -1.51 6.54 -5.22
C LEU A 191 -0.74 7.74 -4.68
N HIS A 192 0.33 8.07 -5.37
CA HIS A 192 1.11 9.28 -5.16
C HIS A 192 1.80 9.69 -6.48
N ASP A 193 2.33 10.89 -6.51
CA ASP A 193 3.07 11.41 -7.66
C ASP A 193 4.56 11.55 -7.34
N ASN A 194 5.35 11.66 -8.38
CA ASN A 194 6.77 12.01 -8.35
C ASN A 194 7.21 12.57 -9.70
N ASP A 195 8.42 13.09 -9.79
CA ASP A 195 8.99 13.62 -11.04
C ASP A 195 9.68 12.56 -11.91
N GLY A 196 9.61 11.29 -11.51
CA GLY A 196 10.24 10.15 -12.20
C GLY A 196 11.70 9.92 -11.82
N THR A 197 12.28 10.69 -10.90
CA THR A 197 13.67 10.53 -10.43
C THR A 197 13.77 9.70 -9.16
N GLY A 198 12.68 9.59 -8.38
CA GLY A 198 12.63 8.85 -7.13
C GLY A 198 11.22 8.77 -6.58
N ASP A 199 11.12 8.07 -5.46
CA ASP A 199 9.89 7.80 -4.75
C ASP A 199 9.57 8.95 -3.78
N GLN A 200 8.81 9.95 -4.26
CA GLN A 200 8.66 11.25 -3.59
C GLN A 200 7.33 11.43 -2.87
N HIS A 201 6.40 10.52 -3.00
CA HIS A 201 5.10 10.52 -2.33
C HIS A 201 4.34 11.88 -2.37
N ARG A 202 4.43 12.59 -3.51
CA ARG A 202 3.75 13.89 -3.72
C ARG A 202 2.25 13.69 -3.94
N ILE A 203 1.48 14.75 -3.68
CA ILE A 203 0.05 14.76 -4.02
C ILE A 203 -0.13 14.58 -5.54
N PRO A 204 -1.10 13.78 -6.01
CA PRO A 204 -1.37 13.56 -7.43
C PRO A 204 -1.48 14.88 -8.24
N GLY A 205 -0.72 14.97 -9.33
CA GLY A 205 -0.64 16.13 -10.21
C GLY A 205 0.45 17.14 -9.83
N GLU A 206 1.29 16.83 -8.86
CA GLU A 206 2.46 17.63 -8.48
C GLU A 206 3.77 16.99 -8.97
N GLY A 207 3.67 15.99 -9.81
CA GLY A 207 4.76 15.30 -10.47
C GLY A 207 4.55 15.19 -11.98
N THR A 208 4.97 14.07 -12.55
CA THR A 208 4.97 13.84 -14.01
C THR A 208 4.01 12.74 -14.45
N ILE A 209 3.25 12.15 -13.54
CA ILE A 209 2.29 11.09 -13.85
C ILE A 209 1.12 11.63 -14.67
N ASN A 210 0.79 10.95 -15.77
CA ASN A 210 -0.41 11.26 -16.54
C ASN A 210 -1.66 10.67 -15.86
N TRP A 211 -2.27 11.45 -14.98
CA TRP A 211 -3.41 11.02 -14.18
C TRP A 211 -4.65 10.70 -15.00
N ASP A 212 -4.86 11.32 -16.15
CA ASP A 212 -5.98 10.99 -17.04
C ASP A 212 -5.89 9.54 -17.54
N ILE A 213 -4.66 9.07 -17.80
CA ILE A 213 -4.42 7.68 -18.20
C ILE A 213 -4.62 6.75 -17.02
N VAL A 214 -4.00 7.03 -15.88
CA VAL A 214 -4.08 6.20 -14.66
C VAL A 214 -5.52 6.03 -14.22
N VAL A 215 -6.26 7.13 -14.04
CA VAL A 215 -7.67 7.12 -13.64
C VAL A 215 -8.53 6.32 -14.61
N ARG A 216 -8.34 6.53 -15.92
CA ARG A 216 -9.09 5.80 -16.95
C ARG A 216 -8.84 4.30 -16.87
N LYS A 217 -7.60 3.88 -16.59
CA LYS A 217 -7.24 2.46 -16.44
C LYS A 217 -7.84 1.88 -15.16
N ILE A 218 -7.72 2.56 -14.02
CA ILE A 218 -8.34 2.12 -12.76
C ILE A 218 -9.86 1.96 -12.94
N LYS A 219 -10.54 2.94 -13.55
CA LYS A 219 -12.00 2.89 -13.81
C LYS A 219 -12.42 1.70 -14.69
N LYS A 220 -11.52 1.15 -15.49
CA LYS A 220 -11.78 -0.05 -16.32
C LYS A 220 -11.62 -1.37 -15.56
N THR A 221 -11.00 -1.36 -14.38
CA THR A 221 -10.84 -2.57 -13.56
C THR A 221 -12.14 -2.94 -12.84
N THR A 222 -12.14 -4.12 -12.21
CA THR A 222 -13.22 -4.55 -11.30
C THR A 222 -13.05 -4.04 -9.87
N TYR A 223 -12.03 -3.25 -9.59
CA TYR A 223 -11.75 -2.71 -8.26
C TYR A 223 -12.90 -1.83 -7.77
N ARG A 224 -13.27 -2.01 -6.49
CA ARG A 224 -14.38 -1.28 -5.85
C ARG A 224 -14.00 -0.72 -4.46
N GLY A 225 -12.72 -0.85 -4.07
CA GLY A 225 -12.19 -0.26 -2.84
C GLY A 225 -12.05 1.26 -2.95
N ALA A 226 -11.51 1.87 -1.90
CA ALA A 226 -11.24 3.30 -1.90
C ALA A 226 -10.06 3.65 -2.82
N VAL A 227 -10.12 4.84 -3.40
CA VAL A 227 -8.97 5.44 -4.09
C VAL A 227 -8.04 5.99 -3.02
N THR A 228 -7.02 5.21 -2.69
CA THR A 228 -6.18 5.44 -1.51
C THR A 228 -4.87 6.11 -1.89
N LEU A 229 -4.58 7.21 -1.20
CA LEU A 229 -3.34 7.96 -1.34
C LEU A 229 -2.27 7.45 -0.39
N GLU A 230 -1.04 7.39 -0.88
CA GLU A 230 0.17 7.17 -0.08
C GLU A 230 1.10 8.38 -0.22
N VAL A 231 0.67 9.51 0.35
CA VAL A 231 1.33 10.81 0.24
C VAL A 231 1.84 11.29 1.59
N THR A 232 2.98 11.98 1.60
CA THR A 232 3.59 12.53 2.81
C THR A 232 4.24 13.89 2.54
N ASN A 233 4.35 14.71 3.59
CA ASN A 233 5.10 15.97 3.50
C ASN A 233 6.62 15.80 3.66
N GLU A 234 7.11 14.60 4.01
CA GLU A 234 8.50 14.38 4.41
C GLU A 234 9.51 14.51 3.27
N PHE A 235 9.09 14.21 2.03
CA PHE A 235 10.00 14.16 0.89
C PHE A 235 9.88 15.36 -0.07
N SER A 236 9.19 16.44 0.37
CA SER A 236 9.01 17.62 -0.47
C SER A 236 8.98 18.90 0.34
N GLU A 237 9.84 19.86 -0.05
CA GLU A 237 9.80 21.23 0.50
C GLU A 237 8.50 21.97 0.17
N MET A 238 7.72 21.46 -0.81
CA MET A 238 6.42 22.06 -1.21
C MET A 238 5.42 22.15 -0.06
N TYR A 239 5.59 21.33 0.98
CA TYR A 239 4.64 21.24 2.09
C TYR A 239 5.21 21.73 3.43
N SER A 240 6.41 22.35 3.43
CA SER A 240 7.10 22.78 4.65
C SER A 240 6.30 23.77 5.49
N ASP A 241 5.49 24.62 4.85
CA ASP A 241 4.80 25.74 5.48
C ASP A 241 3.29 25.55 5.63
N ILE A 242 2.76 24.36 5.31
CA ILE A 242 1.33 24.07 5.45
C ILE A 242 1.03 23.17 6.63
N SER A 243 -0.13 23.36 7.25
CA SER A 243 -0.60 22.52 8.35
C SER A 243 -1.04 21.14 7.88
N ALA A 244 -1.11 20.18 8.80
CA ALA A 244 -1.65 18.85 8.54
C ALA A 244 -3.07 18.90 7.94
N GLN A 245 -3.90 19.81 8.44
CA GLN A 245 -5.27 19.99 7.97
C GLN A 245 -5.32 20.49 6.51
N GLU A 246 -4.47 21.46 6.17
CA GLU A 246 -4.36 22.00 4.80
C GLU A 246 -3.83 20.92 3.84
N PHE A 247 -2.80 20.17 4.24
CA PHE A 247 -2.26 19.06 3.46
C PHE A 247 -3.32 18.01 3.17
N LEU A 248 -4.01 17.51 4.19
CA LEU A 248 -5.07 16.51 4.05
C LEU A 248 -6.22 17.00 3.16
N LYS A 249 -6.62 18.26 3.32
CA LYS A 249 -7.67 18.87 2.50
C LYS A 249 -7.25 18.95 1.04
N ALA A 250 -6.05 19.45 0.75
CA ALA A 250 -5.51 19.53 -0.61
C ALA A 250 -5.43 18.15 -1.27
N ALA A 251 -4.92 17.15 -0.55
CA ALA A 251 -4.81 15.78 -1.03
C ALA A 251 -6.18 15.18 -1.38
N ASN A 252 -7.19 15.35 -0.49
CA ASN A 252 -8.52 14.80 -0.73
C ASN A 252 -9.29 15.54 -1.84
N GLU A 253 -9.17 16.85 -1.93
CA GLU A 253 -9.77 17.63 -3.01
C GLU A 253 -9.18 17.20 -4.36
N LYS A 254 -7.86 17.06 -4.42
CA LYS A 254 -7.16 16.68 -5.65
C LYS A 254 -7.57 15.31 -6.14
N ILE A 255 -7.58 14.29 -5.27
CA ILE A 255 -7.95 12.95 -5.70
C ILE A 255 -9.43 12.85 -6.10
N LYS A 256 -10.32 13.55 -5.41
CA LYS A 256 -11.73 13.64 -5.80
C LYS A 256 -11.90 14.26 -7.19
N MET A 257 -11.19 15.36 -7.49
CA MET A 257 -11.24 16.00 -8.81
C MET A 257 -10.81 15.05 -9.94
N LEU A 258 -9.79 14.23 -9.71
CA LEU A 258 -9.29 13.29 -10.70
C LEU A 258 -10.26 12.12 -10.99
N PHE A 259 -11.08 11.75 -10.03
CA PHE A 259 -11.97 10.58 -10.15
C PHE A 259 -13.46 10.92 -10.37
N ILE A 260 -13.79 12.21 -10.57
CA ILE A 260 -15.15 12.66 -10.96
C ILE A 260 -15.61 12.12 -12.34
#